data_931b711f838adae8034165ebbbe5173a
#
_entry.id   931b711f838adae8034165ebbbe5173a
#
_cell.length_a   1.000
_cell.length_b   1.000
_cell.length_c   1.000
_cell.angle_alpha   90.00
_cell.angle_beta   90.00
_cell.angle_gamma   90.00
#
_symmetry.space_group_name_H-M   'P 1'
#
loop_
_entity.id
_entity.type
_entity.pdbx_description
1 polymer ?
#
loop_
_entity_poly.entity_id
_entity_poly.type
_entity_poly.pdbx_seq_one_letter_code
_entity_poly.pdbx_strand_id
1 'polypeptide(L)'
;VLSRLFYRWERSLSQRDTNRTVRPFEWGLDFIEGGTVSEDPKIQLLEYAGKAVSESDAYYAYKPVRDWRLDGNHLTFTTPSPTPYPKNNTVHGWHFPTDSGGRVVLVLPQWNADVQGHRALCRMLNCFGLSALRLSLPYHDLRMPEELERADYMLSPNLGRTLQSVRQAVVDSRAALDWLESQGYTRFAVLGTSIGSCIALITLAHDSRLTLGVLNHVSPYFADVVWRGISTRHVRRGLDGNIELEDLRAIWMPISPRAYFKKLVGTGKKSLLVHALYDFTFPHDLSEEVLKDYKNLRLPHAALALYCGHYTSGVFPFNIVLGYRMCSYIRKNL
;
A
#
# COMPACT_ATOMS: atom_id res chain seq x y z
N VAL A 1 -0.93 -20.35 -24.86
CA VAL A 1 -0.14 -19.44 -25.70
C VAL A 1 -0.11 -18.03 -25.08
N LEU A 2 -1.28 -17.41 -24.79
CA LEU A 2 -1.36 -16.05 -24.23
C LEU A 2 -0.59 -15.89 -22.90
N SER A 3 -0.74 -16.85 -21.97
CA SER A 3 -0.02 -16.83 -20.70
C SER A 3 1.52 -16.77 -20.87
N ARG A 4 2.08 -17.52 -21.84
CA ARG A 4 3.52 -17.46 -22.14
C ARG A 4 3.97 -16.12 -22.74
N LEU A 5 3.12 -15.48 -23.54
CA LEU A 5 3.41 -14.16 -24.12
C LEU A 5 3.40 -13.09 -23.02
N PHE A 6 2.38 -13.07 -22.18
CA PHE A 6 2.32 -12.16 -21.03
C PHE A 6 3.46 -12.40 -20.06
N TYR A 7 3.83 -13.66 -19.76
CA TYR A 7 4.98 -13.96 -18.92
C TYR A 7 6.29 -13.36 -19.44
N ARG A 8 6.56 -13.51 -20.76
CA ARG A 8 7.75 -12.92 -21.38
C ARG A 8 7.73 -11.39 -21.31
N TRP A 9 6.58 -10.79 -21.55
CA TRP A 9 6.41 -9.34 -21.50
C TRP A 9 6.57 -8.82 -20.07
N GLU A 10 5.89 -9.39 -19.09
CA GLU A 10 6.03 -9.07 -17.66
C GLU A 10 7.49 -9.20 -17.20
N ARG A 11 8.14 -10.30 -17.56
CA ARG A 11 9.55 -10.51 -17.24
C ARG A 11 10.45 -9.44 -17.85
N SER A 12 10.24 -9.08 -19.11
CA SER A 12 10.99 -8.01 -19.79
C SER A 12 10.78 -6.67 -19.09
N LEU A 13 9.55 -6.33 -18.73
CA LEU A 13 9.25 -5.09 -18.01
C LEU A 13 9.86 -5.11 -16.59
N SER A 14 9.78 -6.23 -15.88
CA SER A 14 10.37 -6.37 -14.55
C SER A 14 11.89 -6.26 -14.51
N GLN A 15 12.55 -6.52 -15.62
CA GLN A 15 14.01 -6.45 -15.75
C GLN A 15 14.53 -5.05 -16.11
N ARG A 16 13.65 -4.08 -16.38
CA ARG A 16 14.05 -2.68 -16.64
C ARG A 16 14.67 -2.01 -15.42
N ASP A 17 14.28 -2.42 -14.24
CA ASP A 17 14.90 -1.96 -13.00
C ASP A 17 16.23 -2.71 -12.79
N THR A 18 17.34 -2.06 -13.09
CA THR A 18 18.69 -2.64 -12.99
C THR A 18 19.37 -2.39 -11.65
N ASN A 19 18.82 -1.48 -10.82
CA ASN A 19 19.36 -1.06 -9.53
C ASN A 19 18.81 -1.86 -8.33
N ARG A 20 18.33 -3.09 -8.54
CA ARG A 20 17.86 -3.98 -7.47
C ARG A 20 19.04 -4.60 -6.74
N THR A 21 19.20 -4.23 -5.47
CA THR A 21 20.26 -4.74 -4.61
C THR A 21 19.70 -5.77 -3.62
N VAL A 22 20.38 -6.89 -3.46
CA VAL A 22 20.09 -7.85 -2.38
C VAL A 22 20.63 -7.26 -1.07
N ARG A 23 19.74 -6.92 -0.16
CA ARG A 23 20.09 -6.42 1.18
C ARG A 23 20.30 -7.59 2.13
N PRO A 24 21.18 -7.45 3.14
CA PRO A 24 21.34 -8.48 4.17
C PRO A 24 20.05 -8.66 4.98
N PHE A 25 19.90 -9.86 5.56
CA PHE A 25 18.84 -10.15 6.52
C PHE A 25 19.12 -9.44 7.85
N GLU A 26 18.07 -8.86 8.43
CA GLU A 26 18.09 -8.24 9.74
C GLU A 26 16.73 -8.46 10.42
N TRP A 27 16.72 -8.75 11.71
CA TRP A 27 15.50 -8.82 12.50
C TRP A 27 14.84 -7.43 12.66
N GLY A 28 15.66 -6.38 12.77
CA GLY A 28 15.20 -4.99 12.82
C GLY A 28 14.43 -4.64 14.08
N LEU A 29 14.83 -5.19 15.24
CA LEU A 29 14.16 -4.93 16.52
C LEU A 29 14.20 -3.45 16.93
N ASP A 30 15.19 -2.72 16.48
CA ASP A 30 15.35 -1.27 16.66
C ASP A 30 14.28 -0.42 15.96
N PHE A 31 13.52 -1.02 15.06
CA PHE A 31 12.42 -0.37 14.36
C PHE A 31 11.05 -0.62 14.99
N ILE A 32 10.93 -1.49 15.97
CA ILE A 32 9.67 -1.80 16.64
C ILE A 32 9.63 -1.20 18.06
N GLU A 33 8.45 -0.79 18.50
CA GLU A 33 8.26 -0.22 19.82
C GLU A 33 8.52 -1.27 20.91
N GLY A 34 9.41 -0.94 21.87
CA GLY A 34 9.84 -1.86 22.91
C GLY A 34 10.85 -2.91 22.43
N GLY A 35 11.32 -2.80 21.19
CA GLY A 35 12.37 -3.68 20.68
C GLY A 35 13.71 -3.39 21.34
N THR A 36 14.31 -4.43 21.90
CA THR A 36 15.65 -4.41 22.50
C THR A 36 16.45 -5.57 21.96
N VAL A 37 17.75 -5.58 22.21
CA VAL A 37 18.57 -6.76 21.91
C VAL A 37 17.97 -7.94 22.66
N SER A 38 17.58 -8.98 21.92
CA SER A 38 16.93 -10.19 22.46
C SER A 38 17.79 -11.41 22.15
N GLU A 39 17.79 -12.38 23.06
CA GLU A 39 18.40 -13.69 22.83
C GLU A 39 17.64 -14.47 21.73
N ASP A 40 16.33 -14.24 21.60
CA ASP A 40 15.51 -14.78 20.51
C ASP A 40 14.71 -13.68 19.78
N PRO A 41 15.31 -13.02 18.78
CA PRO A 41 14.67 -11.96 18.01
C PRO A 41 13.40 -12.41 17.28
N LYS A 42 13.34 -13.69 16.89
CA LYS A 42 12.17 -14.26 16.21
C LYS A 42 10.96 -14.31 17.14
N ILE A 43 11.12 -14.83 18.34
CA ILE A 43 10.05 -14.88 19.35
C ILE A 43 9.56 -13.48 19.65
N GLN A 44 10.45 -12.52 19.87
CA GLN A 44 10.08 -11.13 20.15
C GLN A 44 9.25 -10.51 19.02
N LEU A 45 9.61 -10.75 17.75
CA LEU A 45 8.84 -10.26 16.62
C LEU A 45 7.48 -10.95 16.49
N LEU A 46 7.38 -12.24 16.79
CA LEU A 46 6.11 -12.97 16.79
C LEU A 46 5.15 -12.44 17.86
N GLU A 47 5.64 -12.21 19.08
CA GLU A 47 4.88 -11.63 20.18
C GLU A 47 4.43 -10.19 19.84
N TYR A 48 5.35 -9.37 19.32
CA TYR A 48 5.04 -8.02 18.86
C TYR A 48 3.94 -8.04 17.78
N ALA A 49 4.07 -8.91 16.78
CA ALA A 49 3.09 -9.02 15.69
C ALA A 49 1.72 -9.50 16.23
N GLY A 50 1.69 -10.47 17.12
CA GLY A 50 0.45 -10.95 17.76
C GLY A 50 -0.25 -9.82 18.51
N LYS A 51 0.47 -9.05 19.31
CA LYS A 51 -0.04 -7.87 20.02
C LYS A 51 -0.53 -6.80 19.06
N ALA A 52 0.26 -6.46 18.04
CA ALA A 52 -0.08 -5.44 17.04
C ALA A 52 -1.39 -5.78 16.28
N VAL A 53 -1.67 -7.06 16.01
CA VAL A 53 -2.92 -7.50 15.38
C VAL A 53 -4.08 -7.45 16.37
N SER A 54 -3.92 -7.97 17.59
CA SER A 54 -4.98 -8.02 18.59
C SER A 54 -5.40 -6.62 19.08
N GLU A 55 -4.45 -5.68 19.14
CA GLU A 55 -4.63 -4.30 19.56
C GLU A 55 -4.50 -3.32 18.37
N SER A 56 -4.98 -3.71 17.19
CA SER A 56 -4.66 -2.99 15.94
C SER A 56 -5.14 -1.54 15.89
N ASP A 57 -6.21 -1.18 16.63
CA ASP A 57 -6.64 0.22 16.73
C ASP A 57 -5.62 1.07 17.49
N ALA A 58 -5.01 0.52 18.55
CA ALA A 58 -3.90 1.16 19.27
C ALA A 58 -2.63 1.17 18.43
N TYR A 59 -2.32 0.07 17.72
CA TYR A 59 -1.15 -0.03 16.84
C TYR A 59 -1.13 1.02 15.72
N TYR A 60 -2.29 1.35 15.16
CA TYR A 60 -2.45 2.38 14.12
C TYR A 60 -2.94 3.72 14.67
N ALA A 61 -3.02 3.90 16.01
CA ALA A 61 -3.31 5.20 16.60
C ALA A 61 -2.12 6.17 16.40
N TYR A 62 -2.42 7.45 16.37
CA TYR A 62 -1.43 8.52 16.23
C TYR A 62 -1.88 9.80 16.92
N LYS A 63 -0.92 10.66 17.25
CA LYS A 63 -1.21 12.00 17.73
C LYS A 63 -1.59 12.91 16.56
N PRO A 64 -2.61 13.78 16.69
CA PRO A 64 -3.03 14.68 15.63
C PRO A 64 -1.87 15.55 15.12
N VAL A 65 -1.72 15.63 13.80
CA VAL A 65 -0.77 16.49 13.13
C VAL A 65 -1.32 17.94 13.15
N ARG A 66 -0.44 18.95 13.25
CA ARG A 66 -0.82 20.37 13.27
C ARG A 66 0.05 21.26 12.40
N ASP A 67 1.10 20.72 11.80
CA ASP A 67 2.13 21.44 11.04
C ASP A 67 1.97 21.35 9.53
N TRP A 68 0.74 21.14 9.05
CA TRP A 68 0.44 21.07 7.63
C TRP A 68 0.83 22.38 6.92
N ARG A 69 1.50 22.22 5.79
CA ARG A 69 1.84 23.34 4.90
C ARG A 69 1.41 22.95 3.48
N LEU A 70 0.71 23.86 2.83
CA LEU A 70 0.31 23.73 1.43
C LEU A 70 0.98 24.86 0.63
N ASP A 71 1.89 24.47 -0.27
CA ASP A 71 2.52 25.35 -1.23
C ASP A 71 2.03 25.00 -2.65
N GLY A 72 1.19 25.87 -3.21
CA GLY A 72 0.43 25.53 -4.41
C GLY A 72 -0.42 24.28 -4.18
N ASN A 73 -0.06 23.20 -4.81
CA ASN A 73 -0.73 21.89 -4.66
C ASN A 73 0.14 20.87 -3.89
N HIS A 74 1.26 21.27 -3.34
CA HIS A 74 2.17 20.41 -2.61
C HIS A 74 1.92 20.53 -1.10
N LEU A 75 1.35 19.48 -0.53
CA LEU A 75 1.14 19.33 0.90
C LEU A 75 2.38 18.73 1.55
N THR A 76 2.78 19.30 2.69
CA THR A 76 3.80 18.69 3.57
C THR A 76 3.34 18.71 5.03
N PHE A 77 3.77 17.72 5.80
CA PHE A 77 3.60 17.68 7.26
C PHE A 77 4.58 16.68 7.87
N THR A 78 4.84 16.80 9.18
CA THR A 78 5.66 15.83 9.91
C THR A 78 4.88 14.54 10.15
N THR A 79 5.49 13.39 9.83
CA THR A 79 4.88 12.09 10.13
C THR A 79 4.62 11.92 11.62
N PRO A 80 3.44 11.45 12.04
CA PRO A 80 3.22 11.12 13.45
C PRO A 80 3.88 9.80 13.88
N SER A 81 4.56 9.09 12.97
CA SER A 81 5.33 7.87 13.22
C SER A 81 6.77 8.05 12.76
N PRO A 82 7.61 8.81 13.51
CA PRO A 82 8.95 9.16 13.07
C PRO A 82 9.90 7.96 13.02
N THR A 83 10.91 8.07 12.16
CA THR A 83 11.97 7.08 11.94
C THR A 83 13.34 7.71 12.21
N PRO A 84 14.42 6.92 12.31
CA PRO A 84 15.77 7.46 12.39
C PRO A 84 16.23 8.26 11.16
N TYR A 85 15.44 8.30 10.10
CA TYR A 85 15.76 8.97 8.83
C TYR A 85 14.99 10.29 8.70
N PRO A 86 15.62 11.46 8.98
CA PRO A 86 14.92 12.75 9.02
C PRO A 86 14.17 13.08 7.74
N LYS A 87 14.76 12.78 6.57
CA LYS A 87 14.16 13.04 5.26
C LYS A 87 12.85 12.25 5.06
N ASN A 88 12.78 11.01 5.59
CA ASN A 88 11.57 10.20 5.56
C ASN A 88 10.46 10.76 6.47
N ASN A 89 10.80 11.55 7.47
CA ASN A 89 9.86 12.07 8.46
C ASN A 89 9.04 13.27 7.97
N THR A 90 9.38 13.85 6.81
CA THR A 90 8.50 14.81 6.13
C THR A 90 7.62 14.08 5.14
N VAL A 91 6.32 14.09 5.38
CA VAL A 91 5.33 13.53 4.45
C VAL A 91 5.07 14.52 3.34
N HIS A 92 5.00 14.03 2.11
CA HIS A 92 4.71 14.81 0.92
C HIS A 92 3.44 14.29 0.24
N GLY A 93 2.57 15.23 -0.15
CA GLY A 93 1.35 14.92 -0.91
C GLY A 93 1.12 15.93 -2.03
N TRP A 94 0.49 15.50 -3.11
CA TRP A 94 0.07 16.38 -4.20
C TRP A 94 -1.44 16.39 -4.27
N HIS A 95 -2.02 17.55 -4.01
CA HIS A 95 -3.45 17.79 -4.03
C HIS A 95 -3.93 18.17 -5.43
N PHE A 96 -4.98 17.54 -5.89
CA PHE A 96 -5.64 17.77 -7.16
C PHE A 96 -7.10 18.14 -6.88
N PRO A 97 -7.37 19.41 -6.52
CA PRO A 97 -8.73 19.87 -6.24
C PRO A 97 -9.55 19.98 -7.54
N THR A 98 -10.85 19.75 -7.41
CA THR A 98 -11.86 20.07 -8.43
C THR A 98 -13.21 20.35 -7.74
N ASP A 99 -14.18 20.86 -8.45
CA ASP A 99 -15.54 20.95 -7.94
C ASP A 99 -16.14 19.53 -7.81
N SER A 100 -15.88 18.92 -6.67
CA SER A 100 -16.18 17.52 -6.39
C SER A 100 -17.44 17.33 -5.54
N GLY A 101 -18.08 18.42 -5.09
CA GLY A 101 -19.17 18.34 -4.13
C GLY A 101 -18.78 17.63 -2.85
N GLY A 102 -17.56 17.88 -2.34
CA GLY A 102 -17.01 17.31 -1.10
C GLY A 102 -16.43 15.89 -1.22
N ARG A 103 -16.29 15.35 -2.44
CA ARG A 103 -15.71 14.00 -2.65
C ARG A 103 -14.22 14.06 -2.92
N VAL A 104 -13.46 13.22 -2.23
CA VAL A 104 -12.01 13.13 -2.41
C VAL A 104 -11.51 11.69 -2.37
N VAL A 105 -10.46 11.42 -3.12
CA VAL A 105 -9.78 10.13 -3.18
C VAL A 105 -8.35 10.28 -2.68
N LEU A 106 -8.00 9.58 -1.62
CA LEU A 106 -6.61 9.38 -1.22
C LEU A 106 -5.97 8.34 -2.14
N VAL A 107 -4.91 8.72 -2.84
CA VAL A 107 -4.23 7.86 -3.83
C VAL A 107 -2.87 7.44 -3.31
N LEU A 108 -2.69 6.13 -3.14
CA LEU A 108 -1.47 5.49 -2.62
C LEU A 108 -0.78 4.72 -3.76
N PRO A 109 0.42 5.15 -4.18
CA PRO A 109 1.10 4.58 -5.34
C PRO A 109 1.72 3.21 -5.06
N GLN A 110 2.26 2.58 -6.12
CA GLN A 110 3.05 1.36 -6.03
C GLN A 110 4.45 1.63 -5.46
N TRP A 111 5.15 0.54 -5.11
CA TRP A 111 6.56 0.57 -4.69
C TRP A 111 7.45 1.18 -5.77
N ASN A 112 8.38 2.02 -5.36
CA ASN A 112 9.29 2.80 -6.20
C ASN A 112 8.59 3.79 -7.16
N ALA A 113 7.37 4.22 -6.84
CA ALA A 113 6.77 5.33 -7.56
C ALA A 113 7.55 6.61 -7.27
N ASP A 114 7.87 7.35 -8.32
CA ASP A 114 8.43 8.68 -8.24
C ASP A 114 7.35 9.77 -8.04
N VAL A 115 7.78 11.02 -7.98
CA VAL A 115 6.90 12.20 -7.85
C VAL A 115 5.83 12.26 -8.94
N GLN A 116 6.08 11.75 -10.13
CA GLN A 116 5.13 11.77 -11.26
C GLN A 116 4.13 10.60 -11.23
N GLY A 117 4.50 9.53 -10.51
CA GLY A 117 3.66 8.33 -10.39
C GLY A 117 2.26 8.67 -9.90
N HIS A 118 1.23 8.17 -10.60
CA HIS A 118 -0.20 8.38 -10.33
C HIS A 118 -0.75 9.80 -10.54
N ARG A 119 0.05 10.80 -10.94
CA ARG A 119 -0.48 12.14 -11.24
C ARG A 119 -1.49 12.13 -12.40
N ALA A 120 -1.24 11.34 -13.43
CA ALA A 120 -2.17 11.17 -14.55
C ALA A 120 -3.51 10.58 -14.07
N LEU A 121 -3.48 9.60 -13.15
CA LEU A 121 -4.67 9.03 -12.54
C LEU A 121 -5.43 10.09 -11.71
N CYS A 122 -4.73 10.92 -10.93
CA CYS A 122 -5.34 12.01 -10.17
C CYS A 122 -6.04 13.04 -11.10
N ARG A 123 -5.42 13.39 -12.24
CA ARG A 123 -6.07 14.25 -13.25
C ARG A 123 -7.28 13.56 -13.88
N MET A 124 -7.20 12.24 -14.11
CA MET A 124 -8.37 11.48 -14.58
C MET A 124 -9.50 11.49 -13.54
N LEU A 125 -9.21 11.34 -12.24
CA LEU A 125 -10.22 11.50 -11.19
C LEU A 125 -10.90 12.86 -11.24
N ASN A 126 -10.14 13.95 -11.48
CA ASN A 126 -10.71 15.28 -11.67
C ASN A 126 -11.70 15.33 -12.85
N CYS A 127 -11.42 14.66 -13.99
CA CYS A 127 -12.35 14.56 -15.11
C CYS A 127 -13.66 13.85 -14.73
N PHE A 128 -13.67 13.02 -13.69
CA PHE A 128 -14.85 12.39 -13.11
C PHE A 128 -15.50 13.22 -11.98
N GLY A 129 -15.05 14.46 -11.73
CA GLY A 129 -15.52 15.32 -10.66
C GLY A 129 -15.18 14.77 -9.27
N LEU A 130 -14.00 14.23 -9.12
CA LEU A 130 -13.47 13.72 -7.86
C LEU A 130 -12.14 14.44 -7.57
N SER A 131 -12.04 15.12 -6.44
CA SER A 131 -10.75 15.63 -5.97
C SER A 131 -9.84 14.46 -5.58
N ALA A 132 -8.53 14.67 -5.62
CA ALA A 132 -7.58 13.63 -5.25
C ALA A 132 -6.41 14.21 -4.44
N LEU A 133 -5.89 13.41 -3.52
CA LEU A 133 -4.61 13.64 -2.85
C LEU A 133 -3.71 12.44 -3.10
N ARG A 134 -2.65 12.60 -3.88
CA ARG A 134 -1.62 11.58 -4.05
C ARG A 134 -0.61 11.73 -2.93
N LEU A 135 -0.45 10.71 -2.08
CA LEU A 135 0.49 10.71 -0.97
C LEU A 135 1.78 9.95 -1.34
N SER A 136 2.94 10.49 -0.96
CA SER A 136 4.22 9.77 -1.06
C SER A 136 4.34 8.75 0.06
N LEU A 137 4.62 7.50 -0.30
CA LEU A 137 4.87 6.46 0.69
C LEU A 137 6.22 6.69 1.41
N PRO A 138 6.42 6.11 2.59
CA PRO A 138 7.71 6.19 3.29
C PRO A 138 8.87 5.75 2.39
N TYR A 139 9.99 6.45 2.50
CA TYR A 139 11.22 6.20 1.73
C TYR A 139 11.11 6.36 0.22
N HIS A 140 9.99 6.89 -0.31
CA HIS A 140 9.82 7.16 -1.74
C HIS A 140 10.10 8.62 -2.08
N ASP A 141 10.47 8.84 -3.33
CA ASP A 141 10.66 10.15 -3.95
C ASP A 141 11.36 11.18 -3.04
N LEU A 142 10.73 12.27 -2.63
CA LEU A 142 11.30 13.31 -1.75
C LEU A 142 11.57 12.84 -0.31
N ARG A 143 11.03 11.68 0.09
CA ARG A 143 11.27 11.05 1.41
C ARG A 143 12.45 10.09 1.41
N MET A 144 13.06 9.84 0.24
CA MET A 144 14.14 8.86 0.10
C MET A 144 15.42 9.39 0.75
N PRO A 145 16.05 8.67 1.68
CA PRO A 145 17.38 8.97 2.20
C PRO A 145 18.42 9.00 1.08
N GLU A 146 19.49 9.78 1.27
CA GLU A 146 20.51 10.02 0.22
C GLU A 146 21.32 8.79 -0.15
N GLU A 147 21.44 7.83 0.77
CA GLU A 147 22.11 6.56 0.56
C GLU A 147 21.30 5.56 -0.29
N LEU A 148 20.10 5.91 -0.69
CA LEU A 148 19.21 5.05 -1.45
C LEU A 148 18.98 5.57 -2.87
N GLU A 149 18.98 4.65 -3.83
CA GLU A 149 18.51 4.87 -5.20
C GLU A 149 17.09 4.32 -5.43
N ARG A 150 16.59 3.53 -4.49
CA ARG A 150 15.27 2.87 -4.51
C ARG A 150 14.68 2.91 -3.11
N ALA A 151 13.36 2.79 -3.03
CA ALA A 151 12.64 2.72 -1.75
C ALA A 151 12.85 1.37 -1.03
N ASP A 152 14.11 0.89 -0.96
CA ASP A 152 14.43 -0.40 -0.36
C ASP A 152 14.19 -0.43 1.16
N TYR A 153 14.14 0.73 1.82
CA TYR A 153 13.79 0.77 3.25
C TYR A 153 12.29 0.63 3.51
N MET A 154 11.46 0.84 2.50
CA MET A 154 10.03 0.55 2.59
C MET A 154 9.75 -0.94 2.65
N LEU A 155 10.53 -1.72 1.89
CA LEU A 155 10.42 -3.17 1.77
C LEU A 155 11.79 -3.79 1.58
N SER A 156 12.24 -4.55 2.57
CA SER A 156 13.57 -5.17 2.58
C SER A 156 13.59 -6.42 3.47
N PRO A 157 14.69 -7.19 3.46
CA PRO A 157 14.89 -8.29 4.42
C PRO A 157 15.10 -7.84 5.88
N ASN A 158 15.05 -6.55 6.19
CA ASN A 158 14.93 -6.06 7.56
C ASN A 158 13.45 -6.11 7.98
N LEU A 159 13.11 -7.09 8.86
CA LEU A 159 11.71 -7.42 9.17
C LEU A 159 11.01 -6.31 9.94
N GLY A 160 11.63 -5.81 10.99
CA GLY A 160 11.08 -4.75 11.84
C GLY A 160 10.93 -3.42 11.09
N ARG A 161 11.94 -3.05 10.26
CA ARG A 161 11.84 -1.85 9.43
C ARG A 161 10.70 -1.93 8.43
N THR A 162 10.48 -3.09 7.79
CA THR A 162 9.36 -3.29 6.89
C THR A 162 8.03 -3.15 7.61
N LEU A 163 7.88 -3.71 8.82
CA LEU A 163 6.70 -3.50 9.68
C LEU A 163 6.46 -2.02 9.97
N GLN A 164 7.51 -1.34 10.45
CA GLN A 164 7.44 0.07 10.80
C GLN A 164 7.12 0.96 9.59
N SER A 165 7.67 0.67 8.41
CA SER A 165 7.45 1.44 7.19
C SER A 165 6.00 1.36 6.71
N VAL A 166 5.41 0.16 6.71
CA VAL A 166 4.00 -0.01 6.32
C VAL A 166 3.07 0.58 7.38
N ARG A 167 3.38 0.44 8.68
CA ARG A 167 2.65 1.12 9.77
C ARG A 167 2.68 2.63 9.56
N GLN A 168 3.87 3.21 9.31
CA GLN A 168 4.02 4.64 9.02
C GLN A 168 3.14 5.07 7.84
N ALA A 169 3.12 4.29 6.74
CA ALA A 169 2.30 4.61 5.57
C ALA A 169 0.80 4.65 5.89
N VAL A 170 0.30 3.74 6.72
CA VAL A 170 -1.10 3.73 7.17
C VAL A 170 -1.40 4.93 8.05
N VAL A 171 -0.53 5.23 9.01
CA VAL A 171 -0.68 6.37 9.93
C VAL A 171 -0.61 7.71 9.17
N ASP A 172 0.35 7.86 8.25
CA ASP A 172 0.46 9.03 7.39
C ASP A 172 -0.79 9.21 6.49
N SER A 173 -1.35 8.10 6.00
CA SER A 173 -2.58 8.11 5.20
C SER A 173 -3.77 8.64 6.03
N ARG A 174 -3.91 8.21 7.27
CA ARG A 174 -4.96 8.68 8.18
C ARG A 174 -4.76 10.14 8.58
N ALA A 175 -3.52 10.57 8.84
CA ALA A 175 -3.21 11.98 9.08
C ALA A 175 -3.52 12.85 7.84
N ALA A 176 -3.26 12.34 6.63
CA ALA A 176 -3.64 13.05 5.40
C ALA A 176 -5.17 13.18 5.25
N LEU A 177 -5.95 12.22 5.73
CA LEU A 177 -7.41 12.32 5.78
C LEU A 177 -7.88 13.41 6.78
N ASP A 178 -7.17 13.63 7.90
CA ASP A 178 -7.46 14.73 8.84
C ASP A 178 -7.31 16.08 8.13
N TRP A 179 -6.22 16.24 7.34
CA TRP A 179 -6.04 17.44 6.55
C TRP A 179 -7.15 17.63 5.51
N LEU A 180 -7.51 16.58 4.75
CA LEU A 180 -8.58 16.65 3.77
C LEU A 180 -9.92 17.03 4.40
N GLU A 181 -10.24 16.48 5.58
CA GLU A 181 -11.43 16.84 6.34
C GLU A 181 -11.41 18.32 6.74
N SER A 182 -10.25 18.84 7.19
CA SER A 182 -10.08 20.26 7.49
C SER A 182 -10.25 21.18 6.27
N GLN A 183 -10.09 20.65 5.04
CA GLN A 183 -10.34 21.38 3.79
C GLN A 183 -11.82 21.31 3.35
N GLY A 184 -12.71 20.74 4.18
CA GLY A 184 -14.15 20.68 3.91
C GLY A 184 -14.59 19.47 3.06
N TYR A 185 -13.74 18.48 2.82
CA TYR A 185 -14.18 17.23 2.20
C TYR A 185 -15.02 16.41 3.19
N THR A 186 -16.06 15.77 2.69
CA THR A 186 -17.04 15.03 3.52
C THR A 186 -17.25 13.59 3.06
N ARG A 187 -16.78 13.22 1.87
CA ARG A 187 -16.90 11.88 1.30
C ARG A 187 -15.54 11.40 0.83
N PHE A 188 -15.09 10.29 1.41
CA PHE A 188 -13.71 9.83 1.31
C PHE A 188 -13.63 8.43 0.72
N ALA A 189 -12.79 8.28 -0.30
CA ALA A 189 -12.34 6.98 -0.80
C ALA A 189 -10.82 6.88 -0.72
N VAL A 190 -10.32 5.64 -0.68
CA VAL A 190 -8.90 5.34 -0.84
C VAL A 190 -8.68 4.46 -2.06
N LEU A 191 -7.67 4.79 -2.86
CA LEU A 191 -7.21 4.01 -4.00
C LEU A 191 -5.75 3.65 -3.80
N GLY A 192 -5.43 2.38 -3.80
CA GLY A 192 -4.06 1.91 -3.69
C GLY A 192 -3.68 0.97 -4.83
N THR A 193 -2.42 1.07 -5.28
CA THR A 193 -1.85 0.20 -6.31
C THR A 193 -0.69 -0.62 -5.75
N SER A 194 -0.71 -1.94 -5.96
CA SER A 194 0.36 -2.84 -5.51
C SER A 194 0.55 -2.74 -3.98
N ILE A 195 1.74 -2.41 -3.47
CA ILE A 195 1.94 -2.17 -2.03
C ILE A 195 0.96 -1.12 -1.48
N GLY A 196 0.62 -0.10 -2.28
CA GLY A 196 -0.38 0.90 -1.94
C GLY A 196 -1.78 0.30 -1.72
N SER A 197 -2.13 -0.82 -2.37
CA SER A 197 -3.41 -1.50 -2.16
C SER A 197 -3.49 -2.18 -0.79
N CYS A 198 -2.38 -2.72 -0.33
CA CYS A 198 -2.25 -3.26 1.03
C CYS A 198 -2.48 -2.16 2.07
N ILE A 199 -1.75 -1.03 1.92
CA ILE A 199 -1.89 0.14 2.80
C ILE A 199 -3.32 0.70 2.74
N ALA A 200 -3.90 0.79 1.54
CA ALA A 200 -5.27 1.28 1.34
C ALA A 200 -6.31 0.43 2.07
N LEU A 201 -6.19 -0.91 2.02
CA LEU A 201 -7.10 -1.79 2.73
C LEU A 201 -6.97 -1.64 4.25
N ILE A 202 -5.74 -1.59 4.76
CA ILE A 202 -5.49 -1.41 6.19
C ILE A 202 -6.03 -0.05 6.66
N THR A 203 -5.80 1.01 5.88
CA THR A 203 -6.35 2.35 6.15
C THR A 203 -7.89 2.33 6.12
N LEU A 204 -8.50 1.67 5.12
CA LEU A 204 -9.95 1.50 5.03
C LEU A 204 -10.52 0.82 6.27
N ALA A 205 -9.82 -0.18 6.79
CA ALA A 205 -10.27 -0.93 7.98
C ALA A 205 -10.17 -0.13 9.29
N HIS A 206 -9.27 0.87 9.36
CA HIS A 206 -8.98 1.61 10.60
C HIS A 206 -9.43 3.08 10.58
N ASP A 207 -10.01 3.56 9.48
CA ASP A 207 -10.52 4.94 9.41
C ASP A 207 -12.00 4.97 9.06
N SER A 208 -12.82 5.48 9.97
CA SER A 208 -14.29 5.50 9.84
C SER A 208 -14.80 6.42 8.74
N ARG A 209 -14.03 7.44 8.33
CA ARG A 209 -14.40 8.38 7.26
C ARG A 209 -14.41 7.73 5.89
N LEU A 210 -13.56 6.72 5.68
CA LEU A 210 -13.47 5.99 4.42
C LEU A 210 -14.68 5.07 4.25
N THR A 211 -15.40 5.22 3.15
CA THR A 211 -16.57 4.40 2.79
C THR A 211 -16.31 3.50 1.59
N LEU A 212 -15.23 3.77 0.84
CA LEU A 212 -14.90 3.08 -0.40
C LEU A 212 -13.40 2.85 -0.54
N GLY A 213 -12.99 1.61 -0.85
CA GLY A 213 -11.62 1.24 -1.21
C GLY A 213 -11.53 0.73 -2.65
N VAL A 214 -10.53 1.20 -3.41
CA VAL A 214 -10.13 0.61 -4.69
C VAL A 214 -8.76 -0.03 -4.53
N LEU A 215 -8.72 -1.35 -4.62
CA LEU A 215 -7.56 -2.17 -4.31
C LEU A 215 -7.02 -2.78 -5.61
N ASN A 216 -6.08 -2.06 -6.21
CA ASN A 216 -5.47 -2.47 -7.47
C ASN A 216 -4.27 -3.38 -7.21
N HIS A 217 -4.40 -4.66 -7.53
CA HIS A 217 -3.50 -5.77 -7.19
C HIS A 217 -3.38 -5.98 -5.67
N VAL A 218 -4.35 -6.69 -5.08
CA VAL A 218 -4.38 -7.01 -3.65
C VAL A 218 -4.08 -8.49 -3.41
N SER A 219 -3.40 -8.76 -2.28
CA SER A 219 -3.10 -10.10 -1.77
C SER A 219 -3.55 -10.22 -0.31
N PRO A 220 -3.89 -11.42 0.20
CA PRO A 220 -4.24 -11.60 1.61
C PRO A 220 -3.04 -11.40 2.53
N TYR A 221 -1.86 -11.86 2.12
CA TYR A 221 -0.62 -11.80 2.90
C TYR A 221 0.45 -10.97 2.20
N PHE A 222 1.04 -10.05 2.94
CA PHE A 222 2.18 -9.26 2.47
C PHE A 222 3.40 -10.16 2.17
N ALA A 223 3.65 -11.12 3.05
CA ALA A 223 4.75 -12.07 2.94
C ALA A 223 4.72 -12.89 1.64
N ASP A 224 3.53 -13.34 1.20
CA ASP A 224 3.38 -14.16 0.00
C ASP A 224 3.76 -13.43 -1.27
N VAL A 225 3.44 -12.14 -1.36
CA VAL A 225 3.85 -11.29 -2.49
C VAL A 225 5.37 -11.16 -2.54
N VAL A 226 6.00 -10.96 -1.37
CA VAL A 226 7.47 -10.85 -1.28
C VAL A 226 8.14 -12.18 -1.61
N TRP A 227 7.57 -13.28 -1.14
CA TRP A 227 8.10 -14.62 -1.31
C TRP A 227 8.00 -15.16 -2.74
N ARG A 228 6.92 -14.83 -3.44
CA ARG A 228 6.56 -15.43 -4.74
C ARG A 228 6.68 -14.47 -5.92
N GLY A 229 6.63 -13.16 -5.64
CA GLY A 229 6.56 -12.12 -6.66
C GLY A 229 7.83 -11.96 -7.49
N ILE A 230 7.66 -11.71 -8.80
CA ILE A 230 8.81 -11.48 -9.70
C ILE A 230 9.56 -10.19 -9.38
N SER A 231 8.86 -9.15 -8.90
CA SER A 231 9.44 -7.84 -8.57
C SER A 231 10.21 -7.82 -7.26
N THR A 232 9.95 -8.78 -6.37
CA THR A 232 10.53 -8.86 -5.02
C THR A 232 11.61 -9.94 -4.86
N ARG A 233 12.05 -10.57 -5.94
CA ARG A 233 13.06 -11.65 -5.92
C ARG A 233 14.35 -11.30 -5.20
N HIS A 234 14.81 -10.05 -5.30
CA HIS A 234 16.02 -9.59 -4.61
C HIS A 234 15.80 -9.49 -3.09
N VAL A 235 14.60 -9.09 -2.66
CA VAL A 235 14.20 -9.10 -1.24
C VAL A 235 14.14 -10.54 -0.74
N ARG A 236 13.49 -11.44 -1.49
CA ARG A 236 13.42 -12.87 -1.17
C ARG A 236 14.82 -13.48 -0.97
N ARG A 237 15.78 -13.17 -1.84
CA ARG A 237 17.16 -13.67 -1.71
C ARG A 237 17.83 -13.28 -0.40
N GLY A 238 17.50 -12.09 0.15
CA GLY A 238 18.00 -11.69 1.46
C GLY A 238 17.30 -12.42 2.62
N LEU A 239 16.10 -12.95 2.42
CA LEU A 239 15.36 -13.73 3.40
C LEU A 239 15.75 -15.21 3.38
N ASP A 240 16.17 -15.74 2.23
CA ASP A 240 16.48 -17.16 2.03
C ASP A 240 17.52 -17.66 3.03
N GLY A 241 17.24 -18.80 3.68
CA GLY A 241 18.09 -19.41 4.69
C GLY A 241 18.06 -18.76 6.07
N ASN A 242 17.34 -17.64 6.25
CA ASN A 242 17.24 -16.94 7.54
C ASN A 242 15.84 -17.05 8.17
N ILE A 243 14.79 -17.22 7.35
CA ILE A 243 13.42 -17.32 7.82
C ILE A 243 12.58 -18.13 6.84
N GLU A 244 11.59 -18.86 7.35
CA GLU A 244 10.61 -19.58 6.53
C GLU A 244 9.37 -18.73 6.26
N LEU A 245 8.59 -19.08 5.21
CA LEU A 245 7.42 -18.31 4.80
C LEU A 245 6.35 -18.22 5.90
N GLU A 246 6.14 -19.30 6.65
CA GLU A 246 5.16 -19.37 7.73
C GLU A 246 5.49 -18.39 8.85
N ASP A 247 6.76 -18.31 9.25
CA ASP A 247 7.22 -17.36 10.25
C ASP A 247 7.13 -15.93 9.74
N LEU A 248 7.51 -15.70 8.48
CA LEU A 248 7.40 -14.39 7.84
C LEU A 248 5.93 -13.93 7.74
N ARG A 249 5.00 -14.84 7.44
CA ARG A 249 3.56 -14.54 7.46
C ARG A 249 3.09 -14.12 8.85
N ALA A 250 3.54 -14.83 9.88
CA ALA A 250 3.18 -14.52 11.26
C ALA A 250 3.74 -13.17 11.71
N ILE A 251 5.03 -12.92 11.45
CA ILE A 251 5.69 -11.65 11.80
C ILE A 251 5.09 -10.47 11.03
N TRP A 252 4.79 -10.63 9.73
CA TRP A 252 4.21 -9.57 8.90
C TRP A 252 2.68 -9.57 8.87
N MET A 253 2.03 -10.30 9.78
CA MET A 253 0.57 -10.28 9.89
C MET A 253 0.00 -8.86 10.17
N PRO A 254 0.63 -8.02 11.02
CA PRO A 254 0.13 -6.65 11.24
C PRO A 254 0.02 -5.82 9.96
N ILE A 255 0.86 -6.08 8.97
CA ILE A 255 0.87 -5.36 7.69
C ILE A 255 0.21 -6.15 6.55
N SER A 256 -0.49 -7.24 6.87
CA SER A 256 -1.18 -8.10 5.91
C SER A 256 -2.68 -7.78 5.85
N PRO A 257 -3.26 -7.58 4.66
CA PRO A 257 -4.68 -7.28 4.49
C PRO A 257 -5.62 -8.25 5.20
N ARG A 258 -5.30 -9.53 5.22
CA ARG A 258 -6.13 -10.59 5.80
C ARG A 258 -6.42 -10.39 7.29
N ALA A 259 -5.50 -9.80 8.04
CA ALA A 259 -5.69 -9.52 9.46
C ALA A 259 -6.93 -8.63 9.72
N TYR A 260 -7.36 -7.85 8.71
CA TYR A 260 -8.35 -6.79 8.89
C TYR A 260 -9.65 -6.97 8.08
N PHE A 261 -9.80 -8.05 7.31
CA PHE A 261 -11.06 -8.30 6.60
C PHE A 261 -12.26 -8.35 7.53
N LYS A 262 -12.11 -8.97 8.71
CA LYS A 262 -13.19 -9.03 9.73
C LYS A 262 -13.59 -7.66 10.28
N LYS A 263 -12.67 -6.68 10.29
CA LYS A 263 -12.99 -5.30 10.71
C LYS A 263 -13.94 -4.58 9.75
N LEU A 264 -14.05 -5.04 8.51
CA LEU A 264 -14.94 -4.49 7.49
C LEU A 264 -16.38 -5.05 7.60
N VAL A 265 -16.58 -6.15 8.33
CA VAL A 265 -17.90 -6.77 8.48
C VAL A 265 -18.85 -5.82 9.20
N GLY A 266 -20.05 -5.62 8.64
CA GLY A 266 -21.07 -4.75 9.21
C GLY A 266 -20.84 -3.24 9.04
N THR A 267 -19.71 -2.80 8.48
CA THR A 267 -19.41 -1.36 8.32
C THR A 267 -20.10 -0.72 7.11
N GLY A 268 -20.60 -1.51 6.18
CA GLY A 268 -21.14 -1.02 4.91
C GLY A 268 -20.08 -0.50 3.92
N LYS A 269 -18.80 -0.53 4.26
CA LYS A 269 -17.70 -0.09 3.38
C LYS A 269 -17.62 -0.98 2.15
N LYS A 270 -17.51 -0.34 0.97
CA LYS A 270 -17.44 -1.02 -0.33
C LYS A 270 -16.00 -1.16 -0.80
N SER A 271 -15.71 -2.21 -1.58
CA SER A 271 -14.41 -2.37 -2.21
C SER A 271 -14.52 -2.70 -3.70
N LEU A 272 -13.63 -2.14 -4.52
CA LEU A 272 -13.34 -2.64 -5.86
C LEU A 272 -12.03 -3.42 -5.79
N LEU A 273 -12.10 -4.72 -6.05
CA LEU A 273 -10.96 -5.62 -6.09
C LEU A 273 -10.52 -5.78 -7.55
N VAL A 274 -9.36 -5.20 -7.88
CA VAL A 274 -8.79 -5.29 -9.22
C VAL A 274 -7.64 -6.30 -9.21
N HIS A 275 -7.64 -7.22 -10.15
CA HIS A 275 -6.56 -8.19 -10.32
C HIS A 275 -6.27 -8.45 -11.80
N ALA A 276 -5.05 -8.86 -12.09
CA ALA A 276 -4.63 -9.20 -13.44
C ALA A 276 -4.41 -10.72 -13.55
N LEU A 277 -4.93 -11.32 -14.63
CA LEU A 277 -4.92 -12.78 -14.80
C LEU A 277 -3.52 -13.36 -15.05
N TYR A 278 -2.59 -12.51 -15.50
CA TYR A 278 -1.20 -12.89 -15.80
C TYR A 278 -0.21 -12.15 -14.90
N ASP A 279 -0.63 -11.88 -13.63
CA ASP A 279 0.20 -11.21 -12.65
C ASP A 279 1.21 -12.20 -12.05
N PHE A 280 2.51 -11.88 -12.18
CA PHE A 280 3.61 -12.65 -11.59
C PHE A 280 4.27 -11.92 -10.42
N THR A 281 3.78 -10.74 -10.08
CA THR A 281 4.14 -10.00 -8.85
C THR A 281 3.15 -10.31 -7.73
N PHE A 282 1.85 -10.26 -8.05
CA PHE A 282 0.76 -10.72 -7.20
C PHE A 282 0.15 -11.97 -7.86
N PRO A 283 0.68 -13.17 -7.61
CA PRO A 283 0.17 -14.40 -8.21
C PRO A 283 -1.34 -14.50 -8.12
N HIS A 284 -1.97 -14.90 -9.22
CA HIS A 284 -3.42 -14.85 -9.41
C HIS A 284 -4.21 -15.60 -8.32
N ASP A 285 -3.68 -16.72 -7.84
CA ASP A 285 -4.27 -17.50 -6.74
C ASP A 285 -4.40 -16.68 -5.43
N LEU A 286 -3.48 -15.75 -5.15
CA LEU A 286 -3.57 -14.85 -4.00
C LEU A 286 -4.74 -13.86 -4.15
N SER A 287 -4.97 -13.35 -5.35
CA SER A 287 -6.13 -12.48 -5.62
C SER A 287 -7.44 -13.25 -5.55
N GLU A 288 -7.49 -14.51 -6.01
CA GLU A 288 -8.65 -15.39 -5.86
C GLU A 288 -8.95 -15.69 -4.40
N GLU A 289 -7.93 -15.86 -3.56
CA GLU A 289 -8.09 -16.04 -2.12
C GLU A 289 -8.75 -14.82 -1.46
N VAL A 290 -8.34 -13.58 -1.84
CA VAL A 290 -9.01 -12.36 -1.37
C VAL A 290 -10.48 -12.34 -1.78
N LEU A 291 -10.78 -12.66 -3.04
CA LEU A 291 -12.17 -12.71 -3.53
C LEU A 291 -13.00 -13.74 -2.77
N LYS A 292 -12.43 -14.91 -2.46
CA LYS A 292 -13.07 -15.94 -1.65
C LYS A 292 -13.34 -15.45 -0.23
N ASP A 293 -12.37 -14.82 0.42
CA ASP A 293 -12.52 -14.26 1.76
C ASP A 293 -13.61 -13.18 1.81
N TYR A 294 -13.63 -12.27 0.82
CA TYR A 294 -14.67 -11.24 0.72
C TYR A 294 -16.08 -11.82 0.57
N LYS A 295 -16.21 -12.87 -0.25
CA LYS A 295 -17.47 -13.60 -0.42
C LYS A 295 -17.90 -14.31 0.87
N ASN A 296 -16.99 -15.03 1.52
CA ASN A 296 -17.25 -15.77 2.75
C ASN A 296 -17.70 -14.85 3.89
N LEU A 297 -17.07 -13.68 4.00
CA LEU A 297 -17.38 -12.65 5.00
C LEU A 297 -18.55 -11.73 4.58
N ARG A 298 -19.12 -11.93 3.39
CA ARG A 298 -20.20 -11.11 2.82
C ARG A 298 -19.86 -9.61 2.78
N LEU A 299 -18.60 -9.28 2.50
CA LEU A 299 -18.16 -7.91 2.38
C LEU A 299 -18.68 -7.29 1.07
N PRO A 300 -19.22 -6.06 1.07
CA PRO A 300 -19.69 -5.40 -0.14
C PRO A 300 -18.53 -5.15 -1.11
N HIS A 301 -18.53 -5.80 -2.27
CA HIS A 301 -17.46 -5.65 -3.26
C HIS A 301 -17.91 -5.82 -4.69
N ALA A 302 -17.11 -5.26 -5.60
CA ALA A 302 -17.09 -5.61 -7.01
C ALA A 302 -15.69 -6.13 -7.36
N ALA A 303 -15.59 -6.96 -8.38
CA ALA A 303 -14.32 -7.47 -8.90
C ALA A 303 -14.09 -7.01 -10.34
N LEU A 304 -12.85 -6.70 -10.68
CA LEU A 304 -12.40 -6.37 -12.03
C LEU A 304 -11.19 -7.22 -12.38
N ALA A 305 -11.38 -8.21 -13.24
CA ALA A 305 -10.31 -9.01 -13.81
C ALA A 305 -9.78 -8.36 -15.10
N LEU A 306 -8.46 -8.22 -15.20
CA LEU A 306 -7.78 -7.67 -16.38
C LEU A 306 -7.01 -8.76 -17.10
N TYR A 307 -7.13 -8.81 -18.43
CA TYR A 307 -6.35 -9.72 -19.29
C TYR A 307 -4.94 -9.18 -19.55
N CYS A 308 -4.20 -8.88 -18.48
CA CYS A 308 -2.83 -8.39 -18.50
C CYS A 308 -2.08 -8.93 -17.27
N GLY A 309 -0.85 -8.46 -17.05
CA GLY A 309 -0.07 -8.73 -15.82
C GLY A 309 0.12 -7.47 -15.01
N HIS A 310 0.99 -7.54 -13.99
CA HIS A 310 1.25 -6.46 -13.06
C HIS A 310 1.81 -5.21 -13.73
N TYR A 311 2.92 -5.39 -14.46
CA TYR A 311 3.59 -4.30 -15.17
C TYR A 311 2.80 -3.86 -16.40
N THR A 312 2.21 -4.81 -17.13
CA THR A 312 1.45 -4.50 -18.33
C THR A 312 0.14 -3.77 -18.03
N SER A 313 -0.40 -3.87 -16.81
CA SER A 313 -1.54 -3.05 -16.38
C SER A 313 -1.24 -1.54 -16.42
N GLY A 314 0.02 -1.14 -16.28
CA GLY A 314 0.50 0.24 -16.40
C GLY A 314 0.79 0.71 -17.83
N VAL A 315 0.67 -0.15 -18.85
CA VAL A 315 0.99 0.15 -20.25
C VAL A 315 -0.30 0.34 -21.06
N PHE A 316 -0.22 1.23 -22.10
CA PHE A 316 -1.33 1.39 -23.05
C PHE A 316 -1.65 0.07 -23.78
N PRO A 317 -2.94 -0.30 -23.95
CA PRO A 317 -4.15 0.43 -23.57
C PRO A 317 -4.68 0.11 -22.16
N PHE A 318 -4.06 -0.83 -21.45
CA PHE A 318 -4.58 -1.35 -20.16
C PHE A 318 -4.68 -0.27 -19.09
N ASN A 319 -3.69 0.62 -19.01
CA ASN A 319 -3.67 1.72 -18.05
C ASN A 319 -4.88 2.68 -18.21
N ILE A 320 -5.29 2.96 -19.45
CA ILE A 320 -6.47 3.82 -19.73
C ILE A 320 -7.76 3.11 -19.33
N VAL A 321 -7.90 1.84 -19.75
CA VAL A 321 -9.09 1.03 -19.41
C VAL A 321 -9.21 0.88 -17.89
N LEU A 322 -8.11 0.54 -17.23
CA LEU A 322 -8.05 0.39 -15.78
C LEU A 322 -8.40 1.70 -15.07
N GLY A 323 -7.75 2.81 -15.44
CA GLY A 323 -8.02 4.13 -14.87
C GLY A 323 -9.48 4.53 -15.02
N TYR A 324 -10.05 4.40 -16.23
CA TYR A 324 -11.45 4.67 -16.49
C TYR A 324 -12.40 3.85 -15.62
N ARG A 325 -12.15 2.53 -15.50
CA ARG A 325 -13.00 1.62 -14.70
C ARG A 325 -12.93 1.96 -13.21
N MET A 326 -11.75 2.26 -12.68
CA MET A 326 -11.57 2.66 -11.28
C MET A 326 -12.26 4.00 -11.01
N CYS A 327 -12.02 5.04 -11.82
CA CYS A 327 -12.63 6.36 -11.67
C CYS A 327 -14.17 6.30 -11.79
N SER A 328 -14.69 5.56 -12.77
CA SER A 328 -16.13 5.35 -12.95
C SER A 328 -16.77 4.65 -11.76
N TYR A 329 -16.11 3.63 -11.21
CA TYR A 329 -16.61 2.93 -10.03
C TYR A 329 -16.65 3.85 -8.80
N ILE A 330 -15.58 4.63 -8.56
CA ILE A 330 -15.54 5.60 -7.46
C ILE A 330 -16.65 6.64 -7.63
N ARG A 331 -16.78 7.23 -8.81
CA ARG A 331 -17.83 8.23 -9.10
C ARG A 331 -19.23 7.74 -8.79
N LYS A 332 -19.51 6.46 -9.06
CA LYS A 332 -20.83 5.85 -8.85
C LYS A 332 -21.11 5.50 -7.40
N ASN A 333 -20.06 5.20 -6.59
CA ASN A 333 -20.22 4.62 -5.26
C ASN A 333 -19.80 5.55 -4.10
N LEU A 334 -19.15 6.67 -4.41
CA LEU A 334 -18.80 7.75 -3.50
C LEU A 334 -19.73 8.95 -3.71
#